data_2430c0f30a229d4677111984ad3d23fe
#
_entry.id   2430c0f30a229d4677111984ad3d23fe
#
_cell.length_a   1.000
_cell.length_b   1.000
_cell.length_c   1.000
_cell.angle_alpha   90.00
_cell.angle_beta   90.00
_cell.angle_gamma   90.00
#
_symmetry.space_group_name_H-M   'P 1'
#
loop_
_entity.id
_entity.type
_entity.pdbx_description
1 polymer ?
#
loop_
_entity_poly.entity_id
_entity_poly.type
_entity_poly.pdbx_seq_one_letter_code
_entity_poly.pdbx_strand_id
1 'polypeptide(L)'
;MSKSQRDKGHSVWKQLADFPDYEISEFGEIQRIVDGATRKSGHVVKGSVERGYRKVKLSVDGVKKVTHVHRLVCQTFVSDIPFDGAICRHLDDDKTNNHFSNLAWGTHYDNHQDRKRNGNSFDGERNGRAKLTWPEVAEIRKHHAETQTSIAGLSREFDVSYSQMAEIVKNQSWVVNNE
;
A
#
# COMPACT_ATOMS: atom_id res chain seq x y z
N MET A 1 32.07 13.12 -5.79
CA MET A 1 31.19 12.30 -6.65
C MET A 1 29.80 12.95 -6.62
N SER A 2 29.31 13.29 -7.77
CA SER A 2 28.26 14.24 -8.09
C SER A 2 26.92 13.95 -7.41
N LYS A 3 26.39 14.92 -6.64
CA LYS A 3 24.97 14.99 -6.28
C LYS A 3 24.20 15.25 -7.57
N SER A 4 23.39 14.28 -7.98
CA SER A 4 22.45 14.39 -9.08
C SER A 4 21.66 15.71 -8.95
N GLN A 5 21.94 16.67 -9.85
CA GLN A 5 21.07 17.80 -10.15
C GLN A 5 19.75 17.20 -10.66
N ARG A 6 18.72 17.16 -9.82
CA ARG A 6 17.36 16.92 -10.29
C ARG A 6 16.92 18.17 -11.05
N ASP A 7 16.55 17.96 -12.30
CA ASP A 7 15.94 19.01 -13.12
C ASP A 7 14.72 19.60 -12.43
N LYS A 8 14.87 20.80 -11.90
CA LYS A 8 13.77 21.58 -11.28
C LYS A 8 12.81 22.18 -12.31
N GLY A 9 12.94 21.80 -13.59
CA GLY A 9 12.31 22.50 -14.71
C GLY A 9 10.84 22.16 -14.99
N HIS A 10 10.27 21.08 -14.45
CA HIS A 10 8.92 20.63 -14.88
C HIS A 10 8.06 19.98 -13.80
N SER A 11 8.38 20.10 -12.51
CA SER A 11 7.52 19.55 -11.46
C SER A 11 6.30 20.44 -11.24
N VAL A 12 5.11 19.82 -11.24
CA VAL A 12 3.85 20.52 -10.91
C VAL A 12 3.73 20.64 -9.39
N TRP A 13 3.54 21.88 -8.93
CA TRP A 13 3.33 22.20 -7.52
C TRP A 13 1.92 22.71 -7.29
N LYS A 14 1.27 22.29 -6.20
CA LYS A 14 -0.06 22.77 -5.80
C LYS A 14 -0.07 23.10 -4.31
N GLN A 15 -0.76 24.18 -3.94
CA GLN A 15 -0.97 24.55 -2.55
C GLN A 15 -1.83 23.50 -1.83
N LEU A 16 -1.48 23.20 -0.58
CA LEU A 16 -2.22 22.26 0.26
C LEU A 16 -3.45 22.94 0.85
N ALA A 17 -4.65 22.39 0.60
CA ALA A 17 -5.92 22.97 1.09
C ALA A 17 -5.95 23.06 2.63
N ASP A 18 -5.55 21.99 3.32
CA ASP A 18 -5.52 21.92 4.80
C ASP A 18 -4.32 22.62 5.44
N PHE A 19 -3.34 23.04 4.65
CA PHE A 19 -2.10 23.70 5.10
C PHE A 19 -1.69 24.81 4.13
N PRO A 20 -2.41 25.93 4.11
CA PRO A 20 -2.27 26.98 3.08
C PRO A 20 -0.89 27.64 3.02
N ASP A 21 -0.07 27.50 4.06
CA ASP A 21 1.32 27.98 4.08
C ASP A 21 2.29 27.10 3.29
N TYR A 22 1.81 25.99 2.71
CA TYR A 22 2.65 24.99 2.06
C TYR A 22 2.10 24.58 0.70
N GLU A 23 3.01 24.20 -0.18
CA GLU A 23 2.70 23.53 -1.43
C GLU A 23 3.40 22.17 -1.50
N ILE A 24 2.87 21.28 -2.33
CA ILE A 24 3.38 19.93 -2.55
C ILE A 24 3.58 19.69 -4.04
N SER A 25 4.66 19.00 -4.39
CA SER A 25 4.88 18.52 -5.76
C SER A 25 4.14 17.20 -6.01
N GLU A 26 3.94 16.87 -7.26
CA GLU A 26 3.43 15.59 -7.72
C GLU A 26 4.25 14.37 -7.25
N PHE A 27 5.50 14.58 -6.82
CA PHE A 27 6.41 13.58 -6.24
C PHE A 27 6.37 13.55 -4.70
N GLY A 28 5.57 14.41 -4.06
CA GLY A 28 5.48 14.51 -2.60
C GLY A 28 6.60 15.34 -1.95
N GLU A 29 7.31 16.17 -2.70
CA GLU A 29 8.18 17.18 -2.10
C GLU A 29 7.30 18.31 -1.56
N ILE A 30 7.62 18.83 -0.37
CA ILE A 30 6.82 19.87 0.30
C ILE A 30 7.71 21.04 0.61
N GLN A 31 7.23 22.23 0.29
CA GLN A 31 7.91 23.47 0.65
C GLN A 31 6.94 24.50 1.23
N ARG A 32 7.49 25.43 2.01
CA ARG A 32 6.75 26.55 2.55
C ARG A 32 6.66 27.67 1.51
N ILE A 33 5.49 28.27 1.36
CA ILE A 33 5.27 29.37 0.39
C ILE A 33 5.10 30.74 1.04
N VAL A 34 5.10 30.83 2.36
CA VAL A 34 5.00 32.08 3.12
C VAL A 34 6.23 32.26 4.03
N ASP A 35 6.59 33.51 4.29
CA ASP A 35 7.63 33.85 5.25
C ASP A 35 7.13 33.64 6.68
N GLY A 36 7.93 32.98 7.51
CA GLY A 36 7.71 32.83 8.95
C GLY A 36 8.88 33.39 9.75
N ALA A 37 8.73 33.44 11.07
CA ALA A 37 9.74 33.97 11.96
C ALA A 37 11.12 33.28 11.83
N THR A 38 11.12 31.95 11.65
CA THR A 38 12.37 31.15 11.59
C THR A 38 12.60 30.48 10.23
N ARG A 39 11.60 30.39 9.38
CA ARG A 39 11.68 29.71 8.07
C ARG A 39 11.06 30.56 6.99
N LYS A 40 11.82 30.80 5.94
CA LYS A 40 11.41 31.60 4.79
C LYS A 40 10.64 30.80 3.76
N SER A 41 9.95 31.49 2.87
CA SER A 41 9.39 30.91 1.65
C SER A 41 10.47 30.13 0.88
N GLY A 42 10.11 29.03 0.24
CA GLY A 42 11.02 28.10 -0.42
C GLY A 42 11.71 27.09 0.52
N HIS A 43 11.44 27.14 1.84
CA HIS A 43 12.01 26.17 2.77
C HIS A 43 11.39 24.77 2.56
N VAL A 44 12.24 23.80 2.17
CA VAL A 44 11.84 22.41 1.96
C VAL A 44 11.63 21.67 3.28
N VAL A 45 10.47 21.03 3.43
CA VAL A 45 10.11 20.22 4.60
C VAL A 45 10.63 18.80 4.42
N LYS A 46 11.66 18.40 5.17
CA LYS A 46 12.30 17.08 5.01
C LYS A 46 11.43 15.93 5.49
N GLY A 47 10.76 16.02 6.63
CA GLY A 47 10.00 14.94 7.23
C GLY A 47 10.84 13.80 7.82
N SER A 48 10.18 12.74 8.24
CA SER A 48 10.77 11.49 8.76
C SER A 48 10.13 10.27 8.07
N VAL A 49 10.82 9.14 8.12
CA VAL A 49 10.26 7.85 7.64
C VAL A 49 9.92 6.98 8.84
N GLU A 50 8.70 6.47 8.90
CA GLU A 50 8.24 5.56 9.93
C GLU A 50 7.49 4.40 9.28
N ARG A 51 7.91 3.17 9.55
CA ARG A 51 7.37 1.93 8.96
C ARG A 51 7.33 1.95 7.42
N GLY A 52 8.31 2.64 6.81
CA GLY A 52 8.42 2.80 5.36
C GLY A 52 7.64 4.00 4.80
N TYR A 53 6.76 4.64 5.55
CA TYR A 53 5.99 5.80 5.10
C TYR A 53 6.68 7.12 5.47
N ARG A 54 6.75 8.04 4.51
CA ARG A 54 7.22 9.41 4.77
C ARG A 54 6.13 10.22 5.46
N LYS A 55 6.47 10.80 6.63
CA LYS A 55 5.63 11.70 7.42
C LYS A 55 6.24 13.08 7.48
N VAL A 56 5.41 14.10 7.53
CA VAL A 56 5.80 15.49 7.73
C VAL A 56 5.02 16.11 8.87
N LYS A 57 5.63 17.10 9.52
CA LYS A 57 4.99 17.93 10.53
C LYS A 57 4.79 19.33 9.94
N LEU A 58 3.55 19.67 9.65
CA LEU A 58 3.13 20.97 9.11
C LEU A 58 2.40 21.77 10.18
N SER A 59 2.40 23.09 10.06
CA SER A 59 1.72 24.00 10.98
C SER A 59 0.56 24.66 10.27
N VAL A 60 -0.60 24.72 10.91
CA VAL A 60 -1.76 25.50 10.51
C VAL A 60 -2.30 26.20 11.77
N ASP A 61 -2.52 27.51 11.72
CA ASP A 61 -3.02 28.32 12.82
C ASP A 61 -2.20 28.15 14.13
N GLY A 62 -0.86 28.05 13.99
CA GLY A 62 0.06 27.83 15.11
C GLY A 62 0.09 26.37 15.64
N VAL A 63 -0.81 25.50 15.20
CA VAL A 63 -0.91 24.09 15.62
C VAL A 63 -0.09 23.20 14.66
N LYS A 64 0.78 22.36 15.22
CA LYS A 64 1.55 21.39 14.45
C LYS A 64 0.79 20.09 14.29
N LYS A 65 0.55 19.67 13.05
CA LYS A 65 -0.08 18.39 12.70
C LYS A 65 0.92 17.49 11.99
N VAL A 66 0.93 16.20 12.34
CA VAL A 66 1.72 15.15 11.64
C VAL A 66 0.83 14.46 10.63
N THR A 67 1.28 14.36 9.40
CA THR A 67 0.52 13.72 8.33
C THR A 67 1.44 12.91 7.41
N HIS A 68 0.87 11.97 6.66
CA HIS A 68 1.60 11.18 5.68
C HIS A 68 1.67 11.90 4.33
N VAL A 69 2.84 11.89 3.70
CA VAL A 69 3.07 12.56 2.42
C VAL A 69 2.17 11.99 1.31
N HIS A 70 2.06 10.66 1.19
CA HIS A 70 1.21 10.03 0.17
C HIS A 70 -0.26 10.47 0.27
N ARG A 71 -0.80 10.66 1.50
CA ARG A 71 -2.18 11.17 1.66
C ARG A 71 -2.32 12.59 1.15
N LEU A 72 -1.34 13.47 1.44
CA LEU A 72 -1.35 14.85 0.92
C LEU A 72 -1.29 14.86 -0.61
N VAL A 73 -0.42 14.05 -1.21
CA VAL A 73 -0.35 13.94 -2.69
C VAL A 73 -1.66 13.43 -3.25
N CYS A 74 -2.23 12.38 -2.65
CA CYS A 74 -3.48 11.79 -3.12
C CYS A 74 -4.64 12.79 -3.07
N GLN A 75 -4.80 13.53 -1.97
CA GLN A 75 -5.81 14.60 -1.83
C GLN A 75 -5.60 15.75 -2.81
N THR A 76 -4.34 16.09 -3.12
CA THR A 76 -4.04 17.27 -3.94
C THR A 76 -4.07 17.00 -5.45
N PHE A 77 -3.69 15.79 -5.88
CA PHE A 77 -3.48 15.47 -7.29
C PHE A 77 -4.41 14.40 -7.84
N VAL A 78 -4.92 13.48 -7.00
CA VAL A 78 -5.82 12.41 -7.44
C VAL A 78 -7.28 12.85 -7.30
N SER A 79 -7.77 12.99 -6.08
CA SER A 79 -9.12 13.48 -5.77
C SER A 79 -9.27 13.74 -4.28
N ASP A 80 -10.35 14.39 -3.87
CA ASP A 80 -10.81 14.39 -2.50
C ASP A 80 -11.05 12.96 -2.00
N ILE A 81 -11.14 12.80 -0.67
CA ILE A 81 -11.41 11.50 -0.05
C ILE A 81 -12.81 11.02 -0.50
N PRO A 82 -12.92 9.92 -1.26
CA PRO A 82 -14.17 9.56 -1.93
C PRO A 82 -15.26 9.01 -1.01
N PHE A 83 -14.88 8.46 0.15
CA PHE A 83 -15.80 7.90 1.15
C PHE A 83 -15.11 7.79 2.50
N ASP A 84 -15.90 7.71 3.56
CA ASP A 84 -15.37 7.52 4.93
C ASP A 84 -14.64 6.19 5.07
N GLY A 85 -13.46 6.21 5.69
CA GLY A 85 -12.59 5.04 5.80
C GLY A 85 -11.74 4.73 4.56
N ALA A 86 -11.78 5.53 3.50
CA ALA A 86 -10.89 5.36 2.36
C ALA A 86 -9.41 5.47 2.77
N ILE A 87 -8.61 4.55 2.27
CA ILE A 87 -7.16 4.54 2.44
C ILE A 87 -6.47 4.99 1.15
N CYS A 88 -5.39 5.76 1.28
CA CYS A 88 -4.50 6.05 0.16
C CYS A 88 -3.51 4.88 0.04
N ARG A 89 -3.53 4.18 -1.09
CA ARG A 89 -2.72 2.99 -1.37
C ARG A 89 -1.66 3.27 -2.43
N HIS A 90 -0.54 2.57 -2.35
CA HIS A 90 0.51 2.57 -3.37
C HIS A 90 0.23 1.41 -4.32
N LEU A 91 0.09 1.70 -5.61
CA LEU A 91 -0.30 0.70 -6.63
C LEU A 91 0.81 -0.33 -6.90
N ASP A 92 2.08 0.07 -6.68
CA ASP A 92 3.27 -0.78 -6.82
C ASP A 92 3.75 -1.40 -5.49
N ASP A 93 3.04 -1.17 -4.37
CA ASP A 93 3.43 -1.52 -3.00
C ASP A 93 4.71 -0.83 -2.48
N ASP A 94 5.36 0.04 -3.24
CA ASP A 94 6.50 0.82 -2.77
C ASP A 94 6.04 2.06 -2.00
N LYS A 95 6.08 1.98 -0.67
CA LYS A 95 5.72 3.08 0.25
C LYS A 95 6.55 4.34 0.08
N THR A 96 7.68 4.26 -0.63
CA THR A 96 8.57 5.39 -0.89
C THR A 96 8.23 6.13 -2.18
N ASN A 97 7.52 5.47 -3.10
CA ASN A 97 7.07 6.03 -4.37
C ASN A 97 5.78 6.83 -4.19
N ASN A 98 5.92 8.10 -3.79
CA ASN A 98 4.80 9.00 -3.54
C ASN A 98 4.37 9.80 -4.78
N HIS A 99 4.75 9.40 -5.99
CA HIS A 99 4.27 10.04 -7.20
C HIS A 99 2.77 9.81 -7.36
N PHE A 100 2.03 10.85 -7.75
CA PHE A 100 0.55 10.80 -7.79
C PHE A 100 -0.02 9.69 -8.67
N SER A 101 0.66 9.35 -9.79
CA SER A 101 0.22 8.26 -10.68
C SER A 101 0.34 6.86 -10.05
N ASN A 102 1.12 6.74 -8.97
CA ASN A 102 1.26 5.52 -8.19
C ASN A 102 0.29 5.46 -6.99
N LEU A 103 -0.54 6.48 -6.80
CA LEU A 103 -1.42 6.58 -5.65
C LEU A 103 -2.88 6.51 -6.07
N ALA A 104 -3.68 5.79 -5.28
CA ALA A 104 -5.13 5.75 -5.46
C ALA A 104 -5.85 5.66 -4.12
N TRP A 105 -7.05 6.23 -4.04
CA TRP A 105 -7.97 5.93 -2.96
C TRP A 105 -8.58 4.55 -3.15
N GLY A 106 -8.88 3.88 -2.06
CA GLY A 106 -9.57 2.60 -2.10
C GLY A 106 -9.80 2.02 -0.72
N THR A 107 -10.25 0.77 -0.70
CA THR A 107 -10.50 -0.01 0.50
C THR A 107 -9.28 -0.86 0.88
N HIS A 108 -9.32 -1.47 2.06
CA HIS A 108 -8.34 -2.50 2.44
C HIS A 108 -8.36 -3.71 1.49
N TYR A 109 -9.54 -4.03 0.93
CA TYR A 109 -9.68 -5.08 -0.08
C TYR A 109 -8.92 -4.73 -1.36
N ASP A 110 -9.08 -3.51 -1.88
CA ASP A 110 -8.33 -3.04 -3.07
C ASP A 110 -6.82 -3.10 -2.85
N ASN A 111 -6.36 -2.68 -1.66
CA ASN A 111 -4.94 -2.74 -1.31
C ASN A 111 -4.41 -4.19 -1.22
N HIS A 112 -5.26 -5.13 -0.82
CA HIS A 112 -4.91 -6.56 -0.84
C HIS A 112 -4.83 -7.10 -2.28
N GLN A 113 -5.72 -6.65 -3.18
CA GLN A 113 -5.66 -7.03 -4.60
C GLN A 113 -4.40 -6.45 -5.28
N ASP A 114 -4.01 -5.21 -4.96
CA ASP A 114 -2.74 -4.65 -5.46
C ASP A 114 -1.55 -5.52 -5.04
N ARG A 115 -1.49 -5.94 -3.77
CA ARG A 115 -0.44 -6.85 -3.27
C ARG A 115 -0.42 -8.19 -4.00
N LYS A 116 -1.60 -8.75 -4.30
CA LYS A 116 -1.69 -10.00 -5.09
C LYS A 116 -1.09 -9.80 -6.48
N ARG A 117 -1.50 -8.74 -7.18
CA ARG A 117 -1.01 -8.41 -8.51
C ARG A 117 0.50 -8.17 -8.53
N ASN A 118 1.04 -7.52 -7.49
CA ASN A 118 2.47 -7.24 -7.37
C ASN A 118 3.30 -8.43 -6.82
N GLY A 119 2.68 -9.60 -6.59
CA GLY A 119 3.36 -10.76 -6.03
C GLY A 119 3.79 -10.62 -4.56
N ASN A 120 3.30 -9.60 -3.84
CA ASN A 120 3.63 -9.29 -2.45
C ASN A 120 2.57 -9.77 -1.46
N SER A 121 1.62 -10.58 -1.90
CA SER A 121 0.62 -11.20 -1.03
C SER A 121 1.28 -12.20 -0.09
N PHE A 122 0.79 -12.24 1.15
CA PHE A 122 1.14 -13.28 2.12
C PHE A 122 0.21 -14.50 2.02
N ASP A 123 -0.29 -14.79 0.82
CA ASP A 123 -1.14 -15.96 0.57
C ASP A 123 -0.30 -17.23 0.41
N GLY A 124 -0.89 -18.37 0.71
CA GLY A 124 -0.24 -19.66 0.61
C GLY A 124 0.95 -19.79 1.58
N GLU A 125 2.07 -20.34 1.14
CA GLU A 125 3.28 -20.59 1.95
C GLU A 125 3.90 -19.31 2.54
N ARG A 126 3.67 -18.14 1.92
CA ARG A 126 4.17 -16.86 2.42
C ARG A 126 3.45 -16.40 3.68
N ASN A 127 2.31 -16.99 4.01
CA ASN A 127 1.64 -16.75 5.27
C ASN A 127 2.41 -17.47 6.39
N GLY A 128 2.97 -16.74 7.35
CA GLY A 128 3.70 -17.33 8.47
C GLY A 128 2.90 -18.30 9.36
N ARG A 129 1.60 -18.44 9.12
CA ARG A 129 0.71 -19.42 9.75
C ARG A 129 0.29 -20.53 8.80
N ALA A 130 0.83 -20.58 7.58
CA ALA A 130 0.52 -21.64 6.64
C ALA A 130 1.02 -22.98 7.19
N LYS A 131 0.14 -23.96 7.20
CA LYS A 131 0.46 -25.35 7.57
C LYS A 131 0.79 -26.20 6.34
N LEU A 132 0.47 -25.73 5.15
CA LEU A 132 0.65 -26.43 3.90
C LEU A 132 1.60 -25.67 2.98
N THR A 133 2.23 -26.43 2.09
CA THR A 133 3.04 -25.96 0.97
C THR A 133 2.28 -26.06 -0.35
N TRP A 134 2.73 -25.36 -1.39
CA TRP A 134 2.13 -25.48 -2.73
C TRP A 134 2.14 -26.92 -3.30
N PRO A 135 3.24 -27.70 -3.15
CA PRO A 135 3.24 -29.11 -3.54
C PRO A 135 2.19 -29.94 -2.82
N GLU A 136 2.06 -29.80 -1.48
CA GLU A 136 1.04 -30.51 -0.69
C GLU A 136 -0.39 -30.14 -1.13
N VAL A 137 -0.64 -28.88 -1.42
CA VAL A 137 -1.95 -28.45 -1.94
C VAL A 137 -2.24 -29.09 -3.31
N ALA A 138 -1.25 -29.17 -4.18
CA ALA A 138 -1.41 -29.84 -5.48
C ALA A 138 -1.70 -31.34 -5.29
N GLU A 139 -1.00 -32.01 -4.37
CA GLU A 139 -1.22 -33.40 -4.03
C GLU A 139 -2.61 -33.67 -3.43
N ILE A 140 -3.05 -32.82 -2.49
CA ILE A 140 -4.40 -32.87 -1.90
C ILE A 140 -5.47 -32.81 -2.99
N ARG A 141 -5.36 -31.88 -3.94
CA ARG A 141 -6.30 -31.72 -5.03
C ARG A 141 -6.35 -32.97 -5.95
N LYS A 142 -5.17 -33.47 -6.30
CA LYS A 142 -5.01 -34.67 -7.10
C LYS A 142 -5.62 -35.87 -6.38
N HIS A 143 -5.24 -36.10 -5.12
CA HIS A 143 -5.74 -37.22 -4.31
C HIS A 143 -7.27 -37.17 -4.16
N HIS A 144 -7.84 -35.97 -3.87
CA HIS A 144 -9.29 -35.82 -3.79
C HIS A 144 -10.00 -36.18 -5.12
N ALA A 145 -9.43 -35.74 -6.25
CA ALA A 145 -9.99 -35.99 -7.56
C ALA A 145 -9.94 -37.49 -7.95
N GLU A 146 -8.87 -38.20 -7.61
CA GLU A 146 -8.63 -39.59 -7.97
C GLU A 146 -9.36 -40.60 -7.05
N THR A 147 -9.40 -40.30 -5.73
CA THR A 147 -9.88 -41.27 -4.73
C THR A 147 -11.25 -40.92 -4.14
N GLN A 148 -11.77 -39.72 -4.42
CA GLN A 148 -13.02 -39.21 -3.82
C GLN A 148 -12.95 -39.14 -2.28
N THR A 149 -11.74 -39.07 -1.71
CA THR A 149 -11.56 -38.95 -0.26
C THR A 149 -12.32 -37.74 0.26
N SER A 150 -13.05 -37.89 1.36
CA SER A 150 -13.89 -36.84 1.89
C SER A 150 -13.06 -35.65 2.39
N ILE A 151 -13.60 -34.42 2.26
CA ILE A 151 -12.98 -33.19 2.79
C ILE A 151 -12.67 -33.33 4.28
N ALA A 152 -13.54 -34.01 5.05
CA ALA A 152 -13.31 -34.26 6.47
C ALA A 152 -12.16 -35.25 6.73
N GLY A 153 -11.91 -36.20 5.83
CA GLY A 153 -10.74 -37.07 5.87
C GLY A 153 -9.46 -36.30 5.68
N LEU A 154 -9.37 -35.56 4.58
CA LEU A 154 -8.23 -34.72 4.24
C LEU A 154 -7.96 -33.65 5.30
N SER A 155 -9.00 -33.04 5.88
CA SER A 155 -8.88 -32.06 6.97
C SER A 155 -8.15 -32.64 8.20
N ARG A 156 -8.42 -33.88 8.55
CA ARG A 156 -7.77 -34.60 9.67
C ARG A 156 -6.35 -35.03 9.33
N GLU A 157 -6.14 -35.53 8.12
CA GLU A 157 -4.86 -36.01 7.64
C GLU A 157 -3.80 -34.91 7.60
N PHE A 158 -4.18 -33.73 7.07
CA PHE A 158 -3.28 -32.58 6.90
C PHE A 158 -3.35 -31.55 8.03
N ASP A 159 -4.07 -31.83 9.11
CA ASP A 159 -4.23 -30.96 10.29
C ASP A 159 -4.64 -29.50 9.93
N VAL A 160 -5.59 -29.35 9.02
CA VAL A 160 -6.19 -28.06 8.66
C VAL A 160 -7.70 -28.08 8.93
N SER A 161 -8.30 -26.91 9.13
CA SER A 161 -9.75 -26.86 9.37
C SER A 161 -10.56 -27.38 8.16
N TYR A 162 -11.75 -27.90 8.42
CA TYR A 162 -12.66 -28.35 7.36
C TYR A 162 -12.95 -27.23 6.34
N SER A 163 -13.20 -26.01 6.82
CA SER A 163 -13.47 -24.85 5.94
C SER A 163 -12.29 -24.55 5.02
N GLN A 164 -11.09 -24.53 5.56
CA GLN A 164 -9.87 -24.30 4.77
C GLN A 164 -9.64 -25.42 3.76
N MET A 165 -9.83 -26.67 4.14
CA MET A 165 -9.71 -27.82 3.22
C MET A 165 -10.77 -27.75 2.11
N ALA A 166 -12.01 -27.35 2.43
CA ALA A 166 -13.05 -27.17 1.44
C ALA A 166 -12.71 -26.06 0.40
N GLU A 167 -12.13 -24.95 0.84
CA GLU A 167 -11.66 -23.88 -0.05
C GLU A 167 -10.51 -24.36 -0.95
N ILE A 168 -9.57 -25.15 -0.40
CA ILE A 168 -8.44 -25.73 -1.15
C ILE A 168 -8.94 -26.63 -2.27
N VAL A 169 -9.82 -27.59 -1.94
CA VAL A 169 -10.38 -28.55 -2.89
C VAL A 169 -11.23 -27.86 -3.98
N LYS A 170 -11.98 -26.82 -3.62
CA LYS A 170 -12.80 -26.02 -4.54
C LYS A 170 -12.02 -24.97 -5.35
N ASN A 171 -10.70 -24.92 -5.24
CA ASN A 171 -9.87 -23.85 -5.85
C ASN A 171 -10.27 -22.43 -5.44
N GLN A 172 -10.80 -22.23 -4.24
CA GLN A 172 -11.18 -20.93 -3.71
C GLN A 172 -10.04 -20.26 -2.90
N SER A 173 -9.08 -21.05 -2.42
CA SER A 173 -7.85 -20.60 -1.79
C SER A 173 -6.64 -21.27 -2.46
N TRP A 174 -5.43 -20.79 -2.20
CA TRP A 174 -4.21 -21.30 -2.85
C TRP A 174 -4.33 -21.28 -4.40
N VAL A 175 -4.76 -20.15 -4.94
CA VAL A 175 -4.89 -19.96 -6.39
C VAL A 175 -3.64 -19.26 -6.90
N VAL A 176 -2.94 -19.87 -7.86
CA VAL A 176 -1.86 -19.21 -8.61
C VAL A 176 -2.52 -18.37 -9.69
N ASN A 177 -2.42 -17.05 -9.58
CA ASN A 177 -2.81 -16.19 -10.70
C ASN A 177 -1.67 -16.25 -11.74
N ASN A 178 -1.83 -17.13 -12.72
CA ASN A 178 -1.03 -17.09 -13.95
C ASN A 178 -1.74 -16.10 -14.89
N GLU A 179 -1.33 -14.84 -14.88
CA GLU A 179 -1.49 -13.93 -16.00
C GLU A 179 -0.10 -13.53 -16.52
#